data_1414cdbb56667725f50c2b3794af89f3
#
_entry.id   1414cdbb56667725f50c2b3794af89f3
#
_cell.length_a   1.000
_cell.length_b   1.000
_cell.length_c   1.000
_cell.angle_alpha   90.00
_cell.angle_beta   90.00
_cell.angle_gamma   90.00
#
_symmetry.space_group_name_H-M   'P 1'
#
loop_
_entity.id
_entity.type
_entity.pdbx_description
1 polymer ?
#
loop_
_entity_poly.entity_id
_entity_poly.type
_entity_poly.pdbx_seq_one_letter_code
_entity_poly.pdbx_strand_id
1 'polypeptide(L)' 'MKLFVGNLPWSVDNSELESLFSDFGSVISANVITDRASKRSRGFGFVELESGGSEAISALHDSEFQGRKLTVNEAKPRT' A
#
# COMPACT_ATOMS: atom_id res chain seq x y z
N MET A 1 -10.44 -6.72 -2.97
CA MET A 1 -10.52 -5.44 -2.23
C MET A 1 -9.33 -4.56 -2.60
N LYS A 2 -9.59 -3.33 -2.94
CA LYS A 2 -8.53 -2.37 -3.27
C LYS A 2 -8.25 -1.49 -2.05
N LEU A 3 -6.97 -1.33 -1.72
CA LEU A 3 -6.54 -0.58 -0.54
C LEU A 3 -5.71 0.62 -0.94
N PHE A 4 -5.92 1.72 -0.22
CA PHE A 4 -5.05 2.89 -0.29
C PHE A 4 -4.00 2.78 0.81
N VAL A 5 -2.74 2.96 0.46
CA VAL A 5 -1.62 2.92 1.42
C VAL A 5 -0.90 4.24 1.34
N GLY A 6 -0.94 5.00 2.43
CA GLY A 6 -0.32 6.32 2.51
C GLY A 6 0.83 6.38 3.48
N ASN A 7 1.53 7.50 3.47
CA ASN A 7 2.68 7.77 4.31
C ASN A 7 3.82 6.76 4.12
N LEU A 8 3.97 6.28 2.88
CA LEU A 8 5.04 5.34 2.54
C LEU A 8 6.40 6.06 2.50
N PRO A 9 7.47 5.39 2.96
CA PRO A 9 8.81 5.87 2.67
C PRO A 9 9.00 5.97 1.15
N TRP A 10 9.66 7.01 0.70
CA TRP A 10 9.86 7.23 -0.74
C TRP A 10 10.76 6.18 -1.39
N SER A 11 11.48 5.39 -0.60
CA SER A 11 12.32 4.31 -1.09
C SER A 11 11.55 3.02 -1.38
N VAL A 12 10.27 2.94 -0.99
CA VAL A 12 9.45 1.75 -1.21
C VAL A 12 9.04 1.67 -2.67
N ASP A 13 9.28 0.52 -3.29
CA ASP A 13 8.86 0.25 -4.66
C ASP A 13 7.66 -0.71 -4.69
N ASN A 14 7.21 -1.06 -5.91
CA ASN A 14 6.07 -1.96 -6.08
C ASN A 14 6.32 -3.33 -5.45
N SER A 15 7.53 -3.85 -5.58
CA SER A 15 7.87 -5.16 -5.02
C SER A 15 7.81 -5.18 -3.50
N GLU A 16 8.30 -4.12 -2.87
CA GLU A 16 8.24 -4.01 -1.42
C GLU A 16 6.80 -3.87 -0.92
N LEU A 17 6.01 -3.08 -1.63
CA LEU A 17 4.60 -2.90 -1.29
C LEU A 17 3.85 -4.22 -1.42
N GLU A 18 4.10 -4.97 -2.49
CA GLU A 18 3.51 -6.30 -2.67
C GLU A 18 3.89 -7.25 -1.54
N SER A 19 5.18 -7.29 -1.19
CA SER A 19 5.66 -8.15 -0.11
C SER A 19 5.02 -7.82 1.23
N LEU A 20 4.82 -6.54 1.50
CA LEU A 20 4.22 -6.10 2.75
C LEU A 20 2.80 -6.65 2.92
N PHE A 21 2.05 -6.75 1.84
CA PHE A 21 0.67 -7.22 1.87
C PHE A 21 0.50 -8.71 1.60
N SER A 22 1.52 -9.37 1.05
CA SER A 22 1.43 -10.79 0.68
C SER A 22 1.21 -11.72 1.88
N ASP A 23 1.54 -11.27 3.07
CA ASP A 23 1.33 -12.05 4.29
C ASP A 23 -0.15 -12.14 4.69
N PHE A 24 -0.99 -11.30 4.13
CA PHE A 24 -2.41 -11.23 4.49
C PHE A 24 -3.32 -11.88 3.46
N GLY A 25 -2.86 -12.04 2.25
CA GLY A 25 -3.65 -12.64 1.18
C GLY A 25 -2.95 -12.54 -0.15
N SER A 26 -3.60 -13.05 -1.19
CA SER A 26 -3.05 -13.00 -2.53
C SER A 26 -3.10 -11.57 -3.07
N VAL A 27 -1.95 -11.03 -3.42
CA VAL A 27 -1.84 -9.68 -3.99
C VAL A 27 -2.10 -9.77 -5.49
N ILE A 28 -3.16 -9.11 -5.96
CA ILE A 28 -3.49 -9.05 -7.38
C ILE A 28 -2.62 -7.99 -8.05
N SER A 29 -2.48 -6.84 -7.40
CA SER A 29 -1.62 -5.78 -7.92
C SER A 29 -1.13 -4.90 -6.77
N ALA A 30 0.03 -4.28 -6.98
CA ALA A 30 0.60 -3.33 -6.02
C ALA A 30 1.31 -2.25 -6.83
N ASN A 31 0.91 -1.00 -6.63
CA ASN A 31 1.45 0.12 -7.38
C ASN A 31 1.76 1.29 -6.45
N VAL A 32 3.02 1.69 -6.41
CA VAL A 32 3.42 2.92 -5.74
C VAL A 32 3.28 4.06 -6.75
N ILE A 33 2.60 5.12 -6.35
CA ILE A 33 2.41 6.27 -7.23
C ILE A 33 3.68 7.12 -7.20
N THR A 34 4.24 7.39 -8.36
CA THR A 34 5.47 8.16 -8.49
C THR A 34 5.21 9.47 -9.22
N ASP A 35 6.05 10.46 -8.90
CA ASP A 35 6.02 11.73 -9.60
C ASP A 35 6.74 11.57 -10.93
N ARG A 36 6.10 11.99 -12.03
CA ARG A 36 6.68 11.86 -13.37
C ARG A 36 7.93 12.71 -13.58
N ALA A 37 7.97 13.87 -12.95
CA ALA A 37 9.09 14.79 -13.11
C ALA A 37 10.32 14.33 -12.34
N SER A 38 10.16 13.92 -11.09
CA SER A 38 11.27 13.50 -10.23
C SER A 38 11.51 12.01 -10.22
N LYS A 39 10.54 11.21 -10.68
CA LYS A 39 10.53 9.75 -10.63
C LYS A 39 10.60 9.20 -9.20
N ARG A 40 10.21 10.01 -8.23
CA ARG A 40 10.19 9.60 -6.82
C ARG A 40 8.79 9.23 -6.38
N SER A 41 8.70 8.34 -5.41
CA SER A 41 7.42 7.99 -4.81
C SER A 41 6.77 9.23 -4.21
N ARG A 42 5.46 9.38 -4.42
CA ARG A 42 4.69 10.47 -3.81
C ARG A 42 4.27 10.13 -2.38
N GLY A 43 4.74 9.00 -1.83
CA GLY A 43 4.45 8.60 -0.47
C GLY A 43 3.13 7.84 -0.32
N PHE A 44 2.54 7.40 -1.42
CA PHE A 44 1.32 6.58 -1.34
C PHE A 44 1.24 5.63 -2.53
N GLY A 45 0.40 4.61 -2.37
CA GLY A 45 0.19 3.64 -3.42
C GLY A 45 -1.13 2.93 -3.23
N PHE A 46 -1.40 1.98 -4.12
CA PHE A 46 -2.61 1.17 -4.09
C PHE A 46 -2.24 -0.31 -4.17
N VAL A 47 -2.94 -1.12 -3.39
CA VAL A 47 -2.77 -2.57 -3.41
C VAL A 47 -4.14 -3.19 -3.61
N GLU A 48 -4.23 -4.14 -4.52
CA GLU A 48 -5.45 -4.93 -4.68
C GLU A 48 -5.20 -6.34 -4.17
N LEU A 49 -6.04 -6.78 -3.23
CA LEU A 49 -5.97 -8.10 -2.63
C LEU A 49 -7.20 -8.91 -3.04
N GLU A 50 -6.98 -10.18 -3.33
CA GLU A 50 -8.09 -11.10 -3.57
C GLU A 50 -8.88 -11.36 -2.30
N SER A 51 -8.17 -11.45 -1.16
CA SER A 51 -8.77 -11.67 0.15
C SER A 51 -7.86 -11.10 1.23
N GLY A 52 -8.36 -11.03 2.46
CA GLY A 52 -7.55 -10.60 3.60
C GLY A 52 -7.36 -9.10 3.72
N GLY A 53 -8.11 -8.31 2.94
CA GLY A 53 -7.97 -6.85 2.96
C GLY A 53 -8.29 -6.23 4.30
N SER A 54 -9.35 -6.68 4.95
CA SER A 54 -9.71 -6.15 6.28
C SER A 54 -8.65 -6.45 7.32
N GLU A 55 -8.05 -7.63 7.25
CA GLU A 55 -6.97 -8.01 8.16
C GLU A 55 -5.73 -7.17 7.92
N ALA A 56 -5.41 -6.92 6.65
CA ALA A 56 -4.28 -6.07 6.29
C ALA A 56 -4.46 -4.65 6.82
N ILE A 57 -5.66 -4.09 6.68
CA ILE A 57 -5.96 -2.77 7.21
C ILE A 57 -5.73 -2.75 8.72
N SER A 58 -6.31 -3.71 9.44
CA SER A 58 -6.19 -3.76 10.90
C SER A 58 -4.75 -3.93 11.37
N ALA A 59 -3.96 -4.70 10.64
CA ALA A 59 -2.58 -4.97 11.04
C ALA A 59 -1.62 -3.85 10.65
N LEU A 60 -1.84 -3.21 9.51
CA LEU A 60 -0.87 -2.27 8.94
C LEU A 60 -1.21 -0.81 9.17
N HIS A 61 -2.50 -0.48 9.36
CA HIS A 61 -2.87 0.91 9.66
C HIS A 61 -2.24 1.35 10.96
N ASP A 62 -1.57 2.49 10.95
CA ASP A 62 -0.80 3.03 12.08
C ASP A 62 0.39 2.15 12.51
N SER A 63 0.73 1.12 11.76
CA SER A 63 1.93 0.34 12.06
C SER A 63 3.16 1.09 11.54
N GLU A 64 4.29 0.91 12.23
CA GLU A 64 5.52 1.55 11.82
C GLU A 64 6.23 0.71 10.76
N PHE A 65 6.57 1.35 9.65
CA PHE A 65 7.34 0.71 8.58
C PHE A 65 8.46 1.66 8.16
N GLN A 66 9.69 1.22 8.35
CA GLN A 66 10.90 2.02 8.07
C GLN A 66 10.85 3.42 8.71
N GLY A 67 10.38 3.48 9.95
CA GLY A 67 10.31 4.71 10.71
C GLY A 67 9.08 5.58 10.45
N ARG A 68 8.13 5.12 9.67
CA ARG A 68 6.91 5.85 9.36
C ARG A 68 5.67 5.05 9.70
N LYS A 69 4.67 5.71 10.24
CA LYS A 69 3.38 5.08 10.49
C LYS A 69 2.56 5.08 9.20
N LEU A 70 2.22 3.90 8.73
CA LEU A 70 1.45 3.74 7.50
C LEU A 70 -0.01 4.11 7.71
N THR A 71 -0.62 4.68 6.68
CA THR A 71 -2.06 4.87 6.61
C THR A 71 -2.61 3.83 5.63
N VAL A 72 -3.47 2.95 6.09
CA VAL A 72 -4.06 1.91 5.23
C VAL A 72 -5.57 1.98 5.35
N ASN A 73 -6.24 2.21 4.23
CA ASN A 73 -7.69 2.31 4.17
C ASN A 73 -8.20 1.62 2.91
N GLU A 74 -9.47 1.24 2.94
CA GLU A 74 -10.10 0.72 1.74
C GLU A 74 -10.26 1.83 0.70
N ALA A 75 -9.77 1.58 -0.50
CA ALA A 75 -9.96 2.50 -1.62
C ALA A 75 -11.23 2.10 -2.35
N LYS A 76 -12.28 2.89 -2.19
CA LYS A 76 -13.55 2.60 -2.86
C LYS A 76 -13.46 2.99 -4.32
N PRO A 77 -13.89 2.11 -5.23
CA PRO A 77 -13.92 2.47 -6.63
C PRO A 77 -14.90 3.62 -6.86
N ARG A 78 -14.53 4.52 -7.72
CA ARG A 78 -15.45 5.58 -8.12
C ARG A 78 -16.42 5.00 -9.14
N THR A 79 -17.67 5.18 -8.87
CA THR A 79 -18.74 4.82 -9.80
C THR A 79 -19.28 6.05 -10.49
#